data_2c486e7e2673643483f5a39bf96c1e5d
#
_entry.id   2c486e7e2673643483f5a39bf96c1e5d
#
_cell.length_a   1.000
_cell.length_b   1.000
_cell.length_c   1.000
_cell.angle_alpha   90.00
_cell.angle_beta   90.00
_cell.angle_gamma   90.00
#
_symmetry.space_group_name_H-M   'P 1'
#
loop_
_entity.id
_entity.type
_entity.pdbx_description
1 polymer ?
#
loop_
_entity_poly.entity_id
_entity_poly.type
_entity_poly.pdbx_seq_one_letter_code
_entity_poly.pdbx_strand_id
1 'polypeptide(L)'
;MSETVRLYFDVDGEDFTSAGQASVQVKKSLRQLGIPPEIIRKVSIAMYEGEINMVIHAGGGKAEVLICEDCIEFQLWDSGAGIANIEQAMQEGFSTAPDAIRSLGFGAGMGLPNMKRYTDEMRIESEPGKGTDITMRVY
;
A
#
# COMPACT_ATOMS: atom_id res chain seq x y z
N MET A 1 -8.67 22.76 -16.83
CA MET A 1 -9.22 21.77 -15.90
C MET A 1 -8.39 20.50 -16.00
N SER A 2 -7.78 20.10 -14.92
CA SER A 2 -6.98 18.88 -14.91
C SER A 2 -7.87 17.64 -14.91
N GLU A 3 -7.49 16.66 -15.70
CA GLU A 3 -8.16 15.37 -15.70
C GLU A 3 -7.60 14.50 -14.57
N THR A 4 -8.50 13.82 -13.87
CA THR A 4 -8.12 12.86 -12.85
C THR A 4 -8.40 11.47 -13.38
N VAL A 5 -7.37 10.62 -13.39
CA VAL A 5 -7.52 9.21 -13.73
C VAL A 5 -7.69 8.44 -12.42
N ARG A 6 -8.75 7.64 -12.36
CA ARG A 6 -9.07 6.82 -11.19
C ARG A 6 -8.89 5.35 -11.51
N LEU A 7 -8.10 4.67 -10.68
CA LEU A 7 -7.89 3.23 -10.76
C LEU A 7 -8.39 2.58 -9.48
N TYR A 8 -9.10 1.47 -9.61
CA TYR A 8 -9.69 0.77 -8.48
C TYR A 8 -9.31 -0.70 -8.52
N PHE A 9 -8.94 -1.25 -7.37
CA PHE A 9 -8.49 -2.64 -7.27
C PHE A 9 -9.11 -3.34 -6.07
N ASP A 10 -9.45 -4.60 -6.25
CA ASP A 10 -9.73 -5.53 -5.16
C ASP A 10 -8.47 -6.35 -4.92
N VAL A 11 -8.04 -6.44 -3.67
CA VAL A 11 -6.84 -7.19 -3.27
C VAL A 11 -7.29 -8.49 -2.62
N ASP A 12 -6.90 -9.63 -3.23
CA ASP A 12 -7.22 -10.95 -2.72
C ASP A 12 -6.23 -11.36 -1.64
N GLY A 13 -6.72 -11.55 -0.43
CA GLY A 13 -5.88 -11.96 0.69
C GLY A 13 -5.61 -13.44 0.80
N GLU A 14 -6.23 -14.27 -0.03
CA GLU A 14 -6.04 -15.71 0.02
C GLU A 14 -4.92 -16.21 -0.91
N ASP A 15 -4.54 -15.41 -1.89
CA ASP A 15 -3.55 -15.78 -2.90
C ASP A 15 -2.30 -14.90 -2.80
N PHE A 16 -1.29 -15.40 -2.10
CA PHE A 16 -0.01 -14.69 -1.95
C PHE A 16 0.75 -14.60 -3.27
N THR A 17 0.48 -15.46 -4.25
CA THR A 17 1.17 -15.41 -5.53
C THR A 17 0.67 -14.27 -6.42
N SER A 18 -0.55 -13.77 -6.18
CA SER A 18 -1.09 -12.62 -6.89
C SER A 18 -0.83 -11.30 -6.15
N ALA A 19 -0.23 -11.35 -4.95
CA ALA A 19 0.14 -10.15 -4.20
C ALA A 19 1.11 -9.30 -5.04
N GLY A 20 0.83 -8.00 -5.12
CA GLY A 20 1.61 -7.08 -5.94
C GLY A 20 0.99 -6.77 -7.30
N GLN A 21 -0.10 -7.44 -7.69
CA GLN A 21 -0.73 -7.22 -9.00
C GLN A 21 -1.28 -5.80 -9.14
N ALA A 22 -1.86 -5.25 -8.08
CA ALA A 22 -2.38 -3.87 -8.12
C ALA A 22 -1.24 -2.88 -8.36
N SER A 23 -0.12 -3.00 -7.64
CA SER A 23 1.03 -2.11 -7.84
C SER A 23 1.64 -2.24 -9.23
N VAL A 24 1.67 -3.43 -9.82
CA VAL A 24 2.13 -3.65 -11.19
C VAL A 24 1.22 -2.90 -12.18
N GLN A 25 -0.09 -2.98 -12.01
CA GLN A 25 -1.04 -2.28 -12.89
C GLN A 25 -0.93 -0.77 -12.75
N VAL A 26 -0.76 -0.26 -11.53
CA VAL A 26 -0.55 1.17 -11.27
C VAL A 26 0.72 1.64 -11.97
N LYS A 27 1.83 0.91 -11.82
CA LYS A 27 3.10 1.22 -12.45
C LYS A 27 2.96 1.33 -13.97
N LYS A 28 2.26 0.37 -14.57
CA LYS A 28 2.01 0.35 -16.01
C LYS A 28 1.21 1.56 -16.47
N SER A 29 0.14 1.89 -15.73
CA SER A 29 -0.70 3.06 -16.05
C SER A 29 0.08 4.36 -15.94
N LEU A 30 0.93 4.51 -14.91
CA LEU A 30 1.77 5.70 -14.74
C LEU A 30 2.77 5.86 -15.88
N ARG A 31 3.35 4.75 -16.36
CA ARG A 31 4.24 4.78 -17.52
C ARG A 31 3.52 5.24 -18.78
N GLN A 32 2.32 4.74 -19.01
CA GLN A 32 1.51 5.12 -20.16
C GLN A 32 1.13 6.60 -20.15
N LEU A 33 0.97 7.18 -18.96
CA LEU A 33 0.64 8.59 -18.79
C LEU A 33 1.88 9.51 -18.82
N GLY A 34 3.08 8.95 -18.96
CA GLY A 34 4.30 9.74 -19.05
C GLY A 34 4.77 10.33 -17.72
N ILE A 35 4.35 9.74 -16.60
CA ILE A 35 4.79 10.19 -15.28
C ILE A 35 6.30 9.95 -15.13
N PRO A 36 7.04 10.89 -14.52
CA PRO A 36 8.49 10.72 -14.33
C PRO A 36 8.86 9.42 -13.61
N PRO A 37 9.91 8.72 -14.06
CA PRO A 37 10.30 7.42 -13.47
C PRO A 37 10.53 7.46 -11.96
N GLU A 38 11.03 8.56 -11.44
CA GLU A 38 11.28 8.72 -10.01
C GLU A 38 9.98 8.68 -9.18
N ILE A 39 8.94 9.33 -9.69
CA ILE A 39 7.62 9.32 -9.07
C ILE A 39 7.00 7.94 -9.18
N ILE A 40 7.10 7.30 -10.35
CA ILE A 40 6.60 5.93 -10.56
C ILE A 40 7.24 4.97 -9.55
N ARG A 41 8.54 5.09 -9.32
CA ARG A 41 9.27 4.26 -8.37
C ARG A 41 8.72 4.42 -6.95
N LYS A 42 8.53 5.65 -6.50
CA LYS A 42 8.01 5.95 -5.15
C LYS A 42 6.60 5.38 -4.96
N VAL A 43 5.70 5.65 -5.88
CA VAL A 43 4.32 5.15 -5.83
C VAL A 43 4.30 3.64 -5.84
N SER A 44 5.09 3.01 -6.72
CA SER A 44 5.10 1.55 -6.87
C SER A 44 5.58 0.85 -5.60
N ILE A 45 6.62 1.37 -4.95
CA ILE A 45 7.14 0.79 -3.71
C ILE A 45 6.11 0.93 -2.58
N ALA A 46 5.56 2.13 -2.38
CA ALA A 46 4.61 2.38 -1.31
C ALA A 46 3.31 1.59 -1.52
N MET A 47 2.82 1.52 -2.75
CA MET A 47 1.62 0.76 -3.09
C MET A 47 1.82 -0.74 -2.86
N TYR A 48 2.96 -1.28 -3.27
CA TYR A 48 3.30 -2.69 -3.08
C TYR A 48 3.33 -3.06 -1.60
N GLU A 49 3.98 -2.24 -0.77
CA GLU A 49 4.07 -2.49 0.66
C GLU A 49 2.68 -2.49 1.32
N GLY A 50 1.83 -1.55 0.93
CA GLY A 50 0.45 -1.49 1.43
C GLY A 50 -0.38 -2.69 1.00
N GLU A 51 -0.22 -3.12 -0.24
CA GLU A 51 -0.91 -4.28 -0.80
C GLU A 51 -0.51 -5.56 -0.06
N ILE A 52 0.79 -5.76 0.17
CA ILE A 52 1.31 -6.92 0.91
C ILE A 52 0.79 -6.92 2.36
N ASN A 53 0.76 -5.75 3.00
CA ASN A 53 0.21 -5.64 4.36
C ASN A 53 -1.25 -6.09 4.43
N MET A 54 -2.06 -5.72 3.46
CA MET A 54 -3.46 -6.16 3.41
C MET A 54 -3.58 -7.68 3.25
N VAL A 55 -2.72 -8.27 2.42
CA VAL A 55 -2.73 -9.72 2.20
C VAL A 55 -2.32 -10.46 3.49
N ILE A 56 -1.25 -10.01 4.14
CA ILE A 56 -0.70 -10.70 5.32
C ILE A 56 -1.58 -10.51 6.56
N HIS A 57 -2.06 -9.29 6.80
CA HIS A 57 -2.66 -8.93 8.09
C HIS A 57 -4.17 -8.77 8.06
N ALA A 58 -4.79 -8.65 6.90
CA ALA A 58 -6.20 -8.31 6.78
C ALA A 58 -7.01 -9.26 5.92
N GLY A 59 -6.37 -10.23 5.27
CA GLY A 59 -7.07 -11.12 4.35
C GLY A 59 -7.48 -10.44 3.06
N GLY A 60 -6.80 -9.37 2.66
CA GLY A 60 -7.09 -8.59 1.47
C GLY A 60 -7.74 -7.26 1.79
N GLY A 61 -8.28 -6.60 0.79
CA GLY A 61 -8.90 -5.29 0.93
C GLY A 61 -9.13 -4.63 -0.41
N LYS A 62 -9.15 -3.30 -0.40
CA LYS A 62 -9.40 -2.50 -1.60
C LYS A 62 -8.38 -1.39 -1.72
N ALA A 63 -8.12 -0.97 -2.95
CA ALA A 63 -7.21 0.13 -3.24
C ALA A 63 -7.80 1.02 -4.32
N GLU A 64 -7.60 2.33 -4.19
CA GLU A 64 -7.98 3.32 -5.18
C GLU A 64 -6.81 4.26 -5.41
N VAL A 65 -6.52 4.54 -6.68
CA VAL A 65 -5.45 5.46 -7.07
C VAL A 65 -6.05 6.59 -7.88
N LEU A 66 -5.78 7.83 -7.47
CA LEU A 66 -6.17 9.04 -8.18
C LEU A 66 -4.91 9.67 -8.76
N ILE A 67 -4.84 9.72 -10.07
CA ILE A 67 -3.70 10.32 -10.78
C ILE A 67 -4.14 11.69 -11.26
N CYS A 68 -3.61 12.72 -10.59
CA CYS A 68 -3.92 14.11 -10.88
C CYS A 68 -2.71 14.77 -11.53
N GLU A 69 -2.91 15.99 -12.07
CA GLU A 69 -1.82 16.75 -12.69
C GLU A 69 -0.67 17.03 -11.73
N ASP A 70 -0.99 17.36 -10.47
CA ASP A 70 -0.01 17.81 -9.47
C ASP A 70 0.42 16.74 -8.48
N CYS A 71 -0.35 15.66 -8.35
CA CYS A 71 -0.02 14.62 -7.38
C CYS A 71 -0.69 13.29 -7.73
N ILE A 72 -0.18 12.24 -7.12
CA ILE A 72 -0.79 10.92 -7.15
C ILE A 72 -1.19 10.59 -5.73
N GLU A 73 -2.49 10.38 -5.51
CA GLU A 73 -3.04 9.96 -4.23
C GLU A 73 -3.49 8.52 -4.34
N PHE A 74 -3.11 7.71 -3.36
CA PHE A 74 -3.57 6.33 -3.32
C PHE A 74 -3.98 5.94 -1.91
N GLN A 75 -5.11 5.24 -1.85
CA GLN A 75 -5.74 4.82 -0.62
C GLN A 75 -5.90 3.31 -0.61
N LEU A 76 -5.52 2.68 0.50
CA LEU A 76 -5.69 1.24 0.70
C LEU A 76 -6.46 1.04 2.00
N TRP A 77 -7.55 0.27 1.94
CA TRP A 77 -8.37 0.04 3.13
C TRP A 77 -8.84 -1.39 3.21
N ASP A 78 -9.00 -1.87 4.44
CA ASP A 78 -9.43 -3.23 4.73
C ASP A 78 -10.35 -3.27 5.95
N SER A 79 -10.95 -4.44 6.19
CA SER A 79 -11.81 -4.72 7.33
C SER A 79 -11.18 -5.76 8.26
N GLY A 80 -9.85 -5.82 8.29
CA GLY A 80 -9.10 -6.79 9.08
C GLY A 80 -9.01 -6.47 10.56
N ALA A 81 -7.99 -7.02 11.21
CA ALA A 81 -7.81 -6.87 12.65
C ALA A 81 -7.44 -5.45 13.11
N GLY A 82 -6.99 -4.60 12.20
CA GLY A 82 -6.48 -3.29 12.53
C GLY A 82 -5.07 -3.33 13.11
N ILE A 83 -4.56 -2.16 13.46
CA ILE A 83 -3.22 -1.99 14.05
C ILE A 83 -3.40 -1.52 15.49
N ALA A 84 -2.97 -2.34 16.46
CA ALA A 84 -3.13 -2.03 17.87
C ALA A 84 -2.24 -0.86 18.32
N ASN A 85 -1.04 -0.76 17.75
CA ASN A 85 -0.07 0.29 18.08
C ASN A 85 0.63 0.77 16.81
N ILE A 86 0.17 1.89 16.27
CA ILE A 86 0.71 2.44 15.02
C ILE A 86 2.17 2.86 15.17
N GLU A 87 2.55 3.45 16.31
CA GLU A 87 3.93 3.87 16.55
C GLU A 87 4.89 2.68 16.51
N GLN A 88 4.51 1.56 17.13
CA GLN A 88 5.30 0.34 17.11
C GLN A 88 5.36 -0.25 15.72
N ALA A 89 4.24 -0.23 14.98
CA ALA A 89 4.16 -0.75 13.62
C ALA A 89 5.02 0.07 12.64
N MET A 90 5.30 1.34 12.97
CA MET A 90 6.17 2.19 12.17
C MET A 90 7.67 1.93 12.43
N GLN A 91 8.02 1.14 13.44
CA GLN A 91 9.41 0.80 13.72
C GLN A 91 9.92 -0.24 12.73
N GLU A 92 11.12 -0.02 12.20
CA GLU A 92 11.76 -0.97 11.30
C GLU A 92 12.01 -2.30 12.01
N GLY A 93 11.68 -3.40 11.33
CA GLY A 93 11.88 -4.75 11.85
C GLY A 93 10.73 -5.28 12.70
N PHE A 94 9.76 -4.43 13.10
CA PHE A 94 8.60 -4.93 13.84
C PHE A 94 7.60 -5.58 12.88
N SER A 95 7.18 -6.82 13.19
CA SER A 95 6.19 -7.53 12.40
C SER A 95 5.43 -8.53 13.24
N THR A 96 4.11 -8.64 13.00
CA THR A 96 3.25 -9.68 13.56
C THR A 96 2.98 -10.80 12.56
N ALA A 97 3.65 -10.79 11.41
CA ALA A 97 3.46 -11.81 10.40
C ALA A 97 3.89 -13.20 10.90
N PRO A 98 3.13 -14.27 10.56
CA PRO A 98 3.54 -15.63 10.90
C PRO A 98 4.89 -16.01 10.26
N ASP A 99 5.64 -16.89 10.93
CA ASP A 99 6.96 -17.33 10.46
C ASP A 99 6.91 -17.92 9.03
N ALA A 100 5.86 -18.65 8.69
CA ALA A 100 5.69 -19.21 7.37
C ALA A 100 5.62 -18.12 6.29
N ILE A 101 4.98 -17.00 6.60
CA ILE A 101 4.86 -15.86 5.68
C ILE A 101 6.19 -15.11 5.60
N ARG A 102 6.88 -14.96 6.72
CA ARG A 102 8.20 -14.29 6.76
C ARG A 102 9.24 -15.07 5.97
N SER A 103 9.18 -16.40 5.99
CA SER A 103 10.09 -17.24 5.21
C SER A 103 9.89 -17.09 3.70
N LEU A 104 8.71 -16.59 3.25
CA LEU A 104 8.46 -16.28 1.85
C LEU A 104 8.97 -14.88 1.46
N GLY A 105 9.56 -14.15 2.40
CA GLY A 105 10.08 -12.80 2.18
C GLY A 105 9.08 -11.69 2.47
N PHE A 106 7.90 -12.01 2.98
CA PHE A 106 6.88 -11.03 3.35
C PHE A 106 6.91 -10.73 4.84
N GLY A 107 6.42 -9.55 5.22
CA GLY A 107 6.22 -9.20 6.62
C GLY A 107 7.50 -9.04 7.42
N ALA A 108 8.56 -8.54 6.79
CA ALA A 108 9.86 -8.33 7.45
C ALA A 108 9.90 -7.09 8.35
N GLY A 109 8.77 -6.43 8.59
CA GLY A 109 8.70 -5.26 9.47
C GLY A 109 9.11 -3.96 8.80
N MET A 110 9.20 -3.92 7.47
CA MET A 110 9.61 -2.73 6.72
C MET A 110 8.45 -2.04 5.97
N GLY A 111 7.25 -2.63 5.98
CA GLY A 111 6.12 -2.16 5.18
C GLY A 111 5.74 -0.71 5.47
N LEU A 112 5.28 -0.41 6.68
CA LEU A 112 4.89 0.95 7.05
C LEU A 112 6.06 1.94 7.01
N PRO A 113 7.26 1.61 7.51
CA PRO A 113 8.41 2.49 7.33
C PRO A 113 8.73 2.81 5.87
N ASN A 114 8.65 1.85 4.97
CA ASN A 114 8.86 2.06 3.54
C ASN A 114 7.77 2.93 2.93
N MET A 115 6.50 2.70 3.28
CA MET A 115 5.41 3.54 2.80
C MET A 115 5.64 5.01 3.17
N LYS A 116 6.05 5.28 4.40
CA LYS A 116 6.35 6.63 4.85
C LYS A 116 7.57 7.22 4.14
N ARG A 117 8.61 6.43 3.95
CA ARG A 117 9.86 6.87 3.33
C ARG A 117 9.68 7.31 1.88
N TYR A 118 8.83 6.61 1.13
CA TYR A 118 8.65 6.84 -0.31
C TYR A 118 7.44 7.69 -0.67
N THR A 119 6.76 8.29 0.34
CA THR A 119 5.63 9.20 0.10
C THR A 119 5.89 10.55 0.73
N ASP A 120 5.26 11.57 0.17
CA ASP A 120 5.37 12.93 0.70
C ASP A 120 4.38 13.17 1.84
N GLU A 121 3.21 12.52 1.76
CA GLU A 121 2.20 12.56 2.81
C GLU A 121 1.66 11.16 3.05
N MET A 122 1.44 10.80 4.30
CA MET A 122 0.87 9.52 4.68
C MET A 122 -0.03 9.70 5.91
N ARG A 123 -1.25 9.18 5.80
CA ARG A 123 -2.23 9.20 6.89
C ARG A 123 -2.71 7.78 7.13
N ILE A 124 -2.67 7.35 8.39
CA ILE A 124 -3.13 6.03 8.81
C ILE A 124 -4.27 6.20 9.81
N GLU A 125 -5.39 5.55 9.53
CA GLU A 125 -6.50 5.42 10.47
C GLU A 125 -6.73 3.93 10.68
N SER A 126 -6.69 3.47 11.92
CA SER A 126 -6.86 2.06 12.25
C SER A 126 -7.45 1.90 13.63
N GLU A 127 -8.38 0.94 13.75
CA GLU A 127 -8.96 0.52 15.04
C GLU A 127 -8.89 -1.00 15.14
N PRO A 128 -8.42 -1.54 16.29
CA PRO A 128 -8.44 -3.00 16.50
C PRO A 128 -9.83 -3.56 16.29
N GLY A 129 -9.92 -4.61 15.48
CA GLY A 129 -11.18 -5.28 15.14
C GLY A 129 -12.02 -4.61 14.07
N LYS A 130 -11.63 -3.44 13.54
CA LYS A 130 -12.38 -2.72 12.51
C LYS A 130 -11.66 -2.58 11.20
N GLY A 131 -10.32 -2.63 11.18
CA GLY A 131 -9.53 -2.54 9.98
C GLY A 131 -8.61 -1.35 9.93
N THR A 132 -8.01 -1.13 8.78
CA THR A 132 -7.00 -0.09 8.54
C THR A 132 -7.30 0.65 7.24
N ASP A 133 -7.10 1.96 7.25
CA ASP A 133 -7.22 2.85 6.10
C ASP A 133 -5.95 3.68 6.01
N ILE A 134 -5.22 3.55 4.90
CA ILE A 134 -3.98 4.29 4.67
C ILE A 134 -4.14 5.12 3.41
N THR A 135 -3.95 6.43 3.53
CA THR A 135 -3.95 7.36 2.40
C THR A 135 -2.56 7.94 2.24
N MET A 136 -2.04 7.89 1.03
CA MET A 136 -0.68 8.36 0.72
C MET A 136 -0.71 9.29 -0.49
N ARG A 137 0.21 10.25 -0.53
CA ARG A 137 0.37 11.16 -1.66
C ARG A 137 1.84 11.29 -2.05
N VAL A 138 2.08 11.33 -3.34
CA VAL A 138 3.40 11.60 -3.93
C VAL A 138 3.25 12.74 -4.93
N TYR A 139 4.09 13.75 -4.78
CA TYR A 139 4.12 14.94 -5.65
C TYR A 139 5.24 14.87 -6.66
#